data_f39e5fd0b58180be300c3938411c111c
#
_entry.id   f39e5fd0b58180be300c3938411c111c
#
_cell.length_a   1.000
_cell.length_b   1.000
_cell.length_c   1.000
_cell.angle_alpha   90.00
_cell.angle_beta   90.00
_cell.angle_gamma   90.00
#
_symmetry.space_group_name_H-M   'P 1'
#
loop_
_entity.id
_entity.type
_entity.pdbx_description
1 polymer ?
#
loop_
_entity_poly.entity_id
_entity_poly.type
_entity_poly.pdbx_seq_one_letter_code
_entity_poly.pdbx_strand_id
1 'polypeptide(L)'
;MSLLRQVVLAALLCCGLLAGCSVSVSNSARQANQHAEVAGTVMLRSIDPIPAEWAAYQVAGRVGDTTIEAMSATGTTWQGSVVLRITVTIPHTGFGQDETSIRCYSYGFQHRIEDYQPHRLGHCPAGAALV
;
A
#
# COMPACT_ATOMS: atom_id res chain seq x y z
N MET A 1 7.21 -33.96 34.20
CA MET A 1 6.56 -34.44 32.96
C MET A 1 5.22 -33.75 32.69
N SER A 2 4.39 -33.44 33.70
CA SER A 2 3.12 -32.75 33.51
C SER A 2 3.27 -31.26 33.17
N LEU A 3 4.33 -30.59 33.61
CA LEU A 3 4.64 -29.18 33.31
C LEU A 3 4.97 -28.96 31.83
N LEU A 4 5.68 -29.89 31.20
CA LEU A 4 6.03 -29.80 29.79
C LEU A 4 4.81 -29.93 28.88
N ARG A 5 3.84 -30.76 29.26
CA ARG A 5 2.58 -30.92 28.52
C ARG A 5 1.70 -29.66 28.63
N GLN A 6 1.68 -29.02 29.80
CA GLN A 6 0.92 -27.78 29.97
C GLN A 6 1.50 -26.59 29.20
N VAL A 7 2.82 -26.51 29.11
CA VAL A 7 3.50 -25.46 28.34
C VAL A 7 3.27 -25.63 26.84
N VAL A 8 3.29 -26.87 26.37
CA VAL A 8 3.03 -27.17 24.94
C VAL A 8 1.57 -26.88 24.57
N LEU A 9 0.63 -27.21 25.44
CA LEU A 9 -0.80 -26.88 25.21
C LEU A 9 -1.06 -25.37 25.24
N ALA A 10 -0.42 -24.63 26.14
CA ALA A 10 -0.53 -23.17 26.21
C ALA A 10 0.08 -22.49 24.99
N ALA A 11 1.21 -23.01 24.48
CA ALA A 11 1.84 -22.51 23.26
C ALA A 11 0.98 -22.74 22.01
N LEU A 12 0.35 -23.90 21.91
CA LEU A 12 -0.58 -24.24 20.82
C LEU A 12 -1.86 -23.37 20.84
N LEU A 13 -2.38 -23.07 22.04
CA LEU A 13 -3.52 -22.18 22.19
C LEU A 13 -3.17 -20.72 21.83
N CYS A 14 -1.98 -20.25 22.18
CA CYS A 14 -1.52 -18.91 21.81
C CYS A 14 -1.30 -18.79 20.29
N CYS A 15 -0.75 -19.82 19.63
CA CYS A 15 -0.61 -19.82 18.18
C CYS A 15 -1.98 -19.86 17.46
N GLY A 16 -2.96 -20.58 18.00
CA GLY A 16 -4.31 -20.61 17.46
C GLY A 16 -5.03 -19.26 17.62
N LEU A 17 -4.84 -18.57 18.73
CA LEU A 17 -5.40 -17.22 18.97
C LEU A 17 -4.71 -16.16 18.11
N LEU A 18 -3.42 -16.24 17.89
CA LEU A 18 -2.67 -15.34 16.99
C LEU A 18 -3.05 -15.55 15.51
N ALA A 19 -3.30 -16.77 15.09
CA ALA A 19 -3.79 -17.05 13.75
C ALA A 19 -5.25 -16.58 13.56
N GLY A 20 -6.08 -16.59 14.61
CA GLY A 20 -7.43 -16.03 14.59
C GLY A 20 -7.46 -14.50 14.68
N CYS A 21 -6.38 -13.87 15.16
CA CYS A 21 -6.21 -12.41 15.20
C CYS A 21 -5.50 -11.85 13.95
N SER A 22 -4.98 -12.69 13.05
CA SER A 22 -4.54 -12.24 11.73
C SER A 22 -5.80 -11.83 10.96
N VAL A 23 -6.09 -10.54 11.02
CA VAL A 23 -7.15 -9.93 10.22
C VAL A 23 -6.89 -10.30 8.77
N SER A 24 -7.79 -11.08 8.19
CA SER A 24 -7.72 -11.37 6.76
C SER A 24 -7.80 -10.03 6.03
N VAL A 25 -6.68 -9.59 5.49
CA VAL A 25 -6.63 -8.40 4.63
C VAL A 25 -7.56 -8.67 3.46
N SER A 26 -8.54 -7.80 3.23
CA SER A 26 -9.47 -7.95 2.11
C SER A 26 -8.71 -8.01 0.78
N ASN A 27 -9.30 -8.64 -0.24
CA ASN A 27 -8.66 -8.75 -1.55
C ASN A 27 -8.40 -7.37 -2.18
N SER A 28 -9.32 -6.41 -2.02
CA SER A 28 -9.13 -5.05 -2.49
C SER A 28 -7.96 -4.34 -1.79
N ALA A 29 -7.84 -4.52 -0.49
CA ALA A 29 -6.73 -3.96 0.28
C ALA A 29 -5.38 -4.59 -0.11
N ARG A 30 -5.35 -5.88 -0.37
CA ARG A 30 -4.15 -6.57 -0.85
C ARG A 30 -3.73 -6.06 -2.23
N GLN A 31 -4.66 -5.89 -3.14
CA GLN A 31 -4.40 -5.32 -4.45
C GLN A 31 -3.88 -3.88 -4.34
N ALA A 32 -4.46 -3.06 -3.46
CA ALA A 32 -3.97 -1.71 -3.21
C ALA A 32 -2.50 -1.71 -2.76
N ASN A 33 -2.12 -2.59 -1.85
CA ASN A 33 -0.74 -2.73 -1.40
C ASN A 33 0.21 -3.17 -2.53
N GLN A 34 -0.22 -4.11 -3.37
CA GLN A 34 0.56 -4.56 -4.53
C GLN A 34 0.77 -3.44 -5.55
N HIS A 35 -0.26 -2.68 -5.86
CA HIS A 35 -0.17 -1.52 -6.73
C HIS A 35 0.74 -0.44 -6.14
N ALA A 36 0.72 -0.25 -4.83
CA ALA A 36 1.60 0.70 -4.15
C ALA A 36 3.08 0.32 -4.32
N GLU A 37 3.42 -0.95 -4.18
CA GLU A 37 4.79 -1.44 -4.38
C GLU A 37 5.24 -1.28 -5.83
N VAL A 38 4.41 -1.66 -6.79
CA VAL A 38 4.71 -1.50 -8.21
C VAL A 38 4.86 -0.02 -8.57
N ALA A 39 4.00 0.85 -8.06
CA ALA A 39 4.09 2.29 -8.28
C ALA A 39 5.44 2.86 -7.81
N GLY A 40 5.91 2.44 -6.64
CA GLY A 40 7.23 2.83 -6.13
C GLY A 40 8.35 2.44 -7.07
N THR A 41 8.32 1.22 -7.59
CA THR A 41 9.30 0.73 -8.57
C THR A 41 9.27 1.54 -9.86
N VAL A 42 8.09 1.87 -10.36
CA VAL A 42 7.94 2.66 -11.59
C VAL A 42 8.45 4.09 -11.39
N MET A 43 8.13 4.71 -10.26
CA MET A 43 8.59 6.08 -9.97
C MET A 43 10.11 6.19 -9.89
N LEU A 44 10.79 5.13 -9.46
CA LEU A 44 12.26 5.09 -9.32
C LEU A 44 12.98 4.51 -10.53
N ARG A 45 12.29 4.26 -11.62
CA ARG A 45 12.89 3.64 -12.81
C ARG A 45 13.91 4.53 -13.50
N SER A 46 13.79 5.84 -13.40
CA SER A 46 14.74 6.77 -14.01
C SER A 46 16.08 6.75 -13.27
N ILE A 47 17.18 6.62 -14.03
CA ILE A 47 18.53 6.67 -13.48
C ILE A 47 18.88 8.08 -12.99
N ASP A 48 18.43 9.09 -13.73
CA ASP A 48 18.63 10.49 -13.37
C ASP A 48 17.48 10.99 -12.49
N PRO A 49 17.73 11.98 -11.61
CA PRO A 49 16.66 12.55 -10.81
C PRO A 49 15.66 13.28 -11.71
N ILE A 50 14.40 13.00 -11.48
CA ILE A 50 13.29 13.73 -12.10
C ILE A 50 12.43 14.38 -11.01
N PRO A 51 11.66 15.43 -11.32
CA PRO A 51 10.71 15.96 -10.36
C PRO A 51 9.79 14.87 -9.84
N ALA A 52 9.58 14.84 -8.53
CA ALA A 52 8.70 13.85 -7.91
C ALA A 52 7.27 13.91 -8.46
N GLU A 53 6.81 15.08 -8.83
CA GLU A 53 5.53 15.29 -9.49
C GLU A 53 5.43 14.53 -10.82
N TRP A 54 6.47 14.55 -11.63
CA TRP A 54 6.50 13.81 -12.89
C TRP A 54 6.50 12.30 -12.66
N ALA A 55 7.25 11.86 -11.66
CA ALA A 55 7.24 10.46 -11.27
C ALA A 55 5.83 10.01 -10.83
N ALA A 56 5.14 10.81 -10.05
CA ALA A 56 3.78 10.55 -9.61
C ALA A 56 2.80 10.49 -10.80
N TYR A 57 2.94 11.38 -11.77
CA TYR A 57 2.09 11.37 -12.97
C TYR A 57 2.28 10.11 -13.82
N GLN A 58 3.46 9.52 -13.82
CA GLN A 58 3.71 8.27 -14.54
C GLN A 58 2.89 7.09 -14.01
N VAL A 59 2.56 7.11 -12.73
CA VAL A 59 1.81 6.03 -12.08
C VAL A 59 0.34 6.36 -11.86
N ALA A 60 -0.04 7.63 -11.95
CA ALA A 60 -1.43 8.06 -11.81
C ALA A 60 -2.26 7.60 -13.01
N GLY A 61 -3.46 7.15 -12.76
CA GLY A 61 -4.37 6.70 -13.79
C GLY A 61 -5.23 5.53 -13.33
N ARG A 62 -5.94 4.96 -14.26
CA ARG A 62 -6.83 3.83 -14.02
C ARG A 62 -6.34 2.59 -14.77
N VAL A 63 -6.20 1.49 -14.05
CA VAL A 63 -5.89 0.17 -14.61
C VAL A 63 -6.89 -0.83 -14.04
N GLY A 64 -7.82 -1.32 -14.88
CA GLY A 64 -8.85 -2.26 -14.44
C GLY A 64 -9.70 -1.69 -13.29
N ASP A 65 -9.69 -2.38 -12.18
CA ASP A 65 -10.46 -2.02 -10.97
C ASP A 65 -9.71 -1.05 -10.04
N THR A 66 -8.54 -0.58 -10.46
CA THR A 66 -7.66 0.25 -9.63
C THR A 66 -7.52 1.64 -10.22
N THR A 67 -7.71 2.64 -9.37
CA THR A 67 -7.44 4.05 -9.67
C THR A 67 -6.33 4.54 -8.77
N ILE A 68 -5.30 5.15 -9.36
CA ILE A 68 -4.18 5.74 -8.64
C ILE A 68 -4.20 7.25 -8.88
N GLU A 69 -4.23 8.00 -7.80
CA GLU A 69 -4.26 9.46 -7.82
C GLU A 69 -3.05 10.01 -7.05
N ALA A 70 -2.37 10.98 -7.62
CA ALA A 70 -1.31 11.70 -6.93
C ALA A 70 -1.94 12.77 -6.04
N MET A 71 -1.73 12.68 -4.74
CA MET A 71 -2.26 13.62 -3.75
C MET A 71 -1.29 14.75 -3.46
N SER A 72 -0.01 14.45 -3.39
CA SER A 72 1.06 15.44 -3.21
C SER A 72 2.37 14.92 -3.78
N ALA A 73 3.22 15.82 -4.20
CA ALA A 73 4.56 15.50 -4.64
C ALA A 73 5.48 16.70 -4.39
N THR A 74 6.63 16.45 -3.80
CA THR A 74 7.64 17.48 -3.50
C THR A 74 9.03 16.98 -3.82
N GLY A 75 9.89 17.87 -4.29
CA GLY A 75 11.28 17.55 -4.56
C GLY A 75 11.49 16.70 -5.81
N THR A 76 12.48 15.82 -5.74
CA THR A 76 12.89 14.95 -6.84
C THR A 76 12.88 13.48 -6.40
N THR A 77 13.06 12.57 -7.35
CA THR A 77 13.20 11.13 -7.05
C THR A 77 14.47 10.78 -6.29
N TRP A 78 15.41 11.70 -6.13
CA TRP A 78 16.59 11.52 -5.29
C TRP A 78 16.41 12.13 -3.90
N GLN A 79 15.62 13.17 -3.78
CA GLN A 79 15.32 13.82 -2.52
C GLN A 79 13.95 14.48 -2.61
N GLY A 80 12.94 13.74 -2.23
CA GLY A 80 11.57 14.22 -2.29
C GLY A 80 10.59 13.23 -1.71
N SER A 81 9.33 13.52 -1.93
CA SER A 81 8.26 12.66 -1.46
C SER A 81 7.04 12.73 -2.38
N VAL A 82 6.29 11.63 -2.38
CA VAL A 82 5.03 11.50 -3.09
C VAL A 82 4.01 10.86 -2.16
N VAL A 83 2.76 11.31 -2.23
CA VAL A 83 1.63 10.63 -1.62
C VAL A 83 0.66 10.21 -2.73
N LEU A 84 0.35 8.93 -2.77
CA LEU A 84 -0.63 8.37 -3.70
C LEU A 84 -1.87 7.90 -2.93
N ARG A 85 -3.03 8.13 -3.53
CA ARG A 85 -4.28 7.50 -3.12
C ARG A 85 -4.62 6.39 -4.11
N ILE A 86 -4.74 5.17 -3.62
CA ILE A 86 -5.06 4.00 -4.43
C ILE A 86 -6.44 3.51 -4.03
N THR A 87 -7.34 3.51 -4.99
CA THR A 87 -8.71 3.02 -4.84
C THR A 87 -8.87 1.75 -5.65
N VAL A 88 -9.22 0.66 -5.00
CA VAL A 88 -9.50 -0.63 -5.64
C VAL A 88 -10.96 -0.97 -5.39
N THR A 89 -11.71 -1.20 -6.45
CA THR A 89 -13.11 -1.64 -6.38
C THR A 89 -13.24 -2.98 -7.10
N ILE A 90 -13.50 -4.03 -6.35
CA ILE A 90 -13.72 -5.37 -6.90
C ILE A 90 -15.22 -5.57 -7.04
N PRO A 91 -15.75 -5.73 -8.27
CA PRO A 91 -17.16 -6.01 -8.49
C PRO A 91 -17.56 -7.34 -7.84
N HIS A 92 -18.72 -7.35 -7.22
CA HIS A 92 -19.30 -8.58 -6.68
C HIS A 92 -20.10 -9.30 -7.75
N THR A 93 -19.89 -10.61 -7.89
CA THR A 93 -20.69 -11.45 -8.77
C THR A 93 -21.87 -12.01 -7.99
N GLY A 94 -23.09 -11.62 -8.35
CA GLY A 94 -24.32 -12.05 -7.71
C GLY A 94 -24.95 -11.01 -6.78
N PHE A 95 -25.64 -11.46 -5.74
CA PHE A 95 -26.23 -10.57 -4.74
C PHE A 95 -25.18 -10.14 -3.73
N GLY A 96 -24.77 -8.88 -3.75
CA GLY A 96 -23.81 -8.33 -2.82
C GLY A 96 -23.32 -6.96 -3.28
N GLN A 97 -22.56 -6.31 -2.41
CA GLN A 97 -21.95 -5.02 -2.70
C GLN A 97 -20.54 -5.22 -3.25
N ASP A 98 -20.09 -4.31 -4.08
CA ASP A 98 -18.70 -4.25 -4.52
C ASP A 98 -17.79 -4.05 -3.31
N GLU A 99 -16.64 -4.70 -3.33
CA GLU A 99 -15.60 -4.51 -2.33
C GLU A 99 -14.71 -3.34 -2.75
N THR A 100 -14.67 -2.30 -1.91
CA THR A 100 -13.86 -1.11 -2.18
C THR A 100 -12.88 -0.86 -1.05
N SER A 101 -11.62 -0.62 -1.40
CA SER A 101 -10.59 -0.12 -0.50
C SER A 101 -10.00 1.16 -1.03
N ILE A 102 -9.87 2.15 -0.15
CA ILE A 102 -9.20 3.41 -0.43
C ILE A 102 -8.04 3.52 0.57
N ARG A 103 -6.82 3.56 0.06
CA ARG A 103 -5.62 3.64 0.86
C ARG A 103 -4.65 4.67 0.31
N CYS A 104 -4.03 5.40 1.21
CA CYS A 104 -2.98 6.34 0.86
C CYS A 104 -1.62 5.83 1.32
N TYR A 105 -0.63 6.06 0.47
CA TYR A 105 0.75 5.65 0.69
C TYR A 105 1.68 6.83 0.48
N SER A 106 2.61 7.00 1.40
CA SER A 106 3.69 7.95 1.24
C SER A 106 4.97 7.24 0.81
N TYR A 107 5.71 7.91 -0.07
CA TYR A 107 7.01 7.47 -0.57
C TYR A 107 8.03 8.54 -0.24
N GLY A 108 9.05 8.17 0.52
CA GLY A 108 10.19 9.03 0.76
C GLY A 108 11.31 8.62 -0.19
N PHE A 109 11.77 9.54 -1.03
CA PHE A 109 12.86 9.28 -1.96
C PHE A 109 14.15 9.81 -1.37
N GLN A 110 15.12 8.92 -1.26
CA GLN A 110 16.48 9.24 -0.93
C GLN A 110 17.39 8.73 -2.05
N HIS A 111 18.57 9.27 -2.17
CA HIS A 111 19.53 8.91 -3.21
C HIS A 111 19.84 7.39 -3.27
N ARG A 112 19.53 6.65 -2.22
CA ARG A 112 19.70 5.21 -2.16
C ARG A 112 18.37 4.52 -2.42
N ILE A 113 18.33 3.75 -3.49
CA ILE A 113 17.17 2.97 -3.95
C ILE A 113 16.71 1.93 -2.91
N GLU A 114 17.59 1.55 -1.99
CA GLU A 114 17.34 0.50 -1.00
C GLU A 114 16.32 0.88 0.09
N ASP A 115 16.04 2.17 0.27
CA ASP A 115 15.23 2.66 1.38
C ASP A 115 13.83 3.16 0.98
N TYR A 116 13.42 2.98 -0.28
CA TYR A 116 12.07 3.33 -0.63
C TYR A 116 11.12 2.17 -0.28
N GLN A 117 10.28 2.35 0.66
CA GLN A 117 9.14 1.47 0.88
C GLN A 117 7.89 2.32 0.94
N PRO A 118 6.80 1.91 0.27
CA PRO A 118 5.56 2.62 0.45
C PRO A 118 5.14 2.51 1.92
N HIS A 119 4.92 3.65 2.53
CA HIS A 119 4.42 3.73 3.90
C HIS A 119 2.93 4.01 3.86
N ARG A 120 2.14 3.06 4.34
CA ARG A 120 0.70 3.23 4.42
C ARG A 120 0.35 4.28 5.46
N LEU A 121 -0.42 5.28 5.06
CA LEU A 121 -0.95 6.30 5.96
C LEU A 121 -2.21 5.82 6.66
N GLY A 122 -2.40 6.24 7.92
CA GLY A 122 -3.62 5.96 8.66
C GLY A 122 -4.85 6.65 8.07
N HIS A 123 -4.65 7.82 7.47
CA HIS A 123 -5.68 8.60 6.79
C HIS A 123 -5.16 9.14 5.46
N CYS A 124 -6.04 9.23 4.48
CA CYS A 124 -5.74 9.95 3.26
C CYS A 124 -5.75 11.46 3.54
N PRO A 125 -4.80 12.23 2.97
CA PRO A 125 -4.84 13.67 3.06
C PRO A 125 -6.15 14.22 2.51
N ALA A 126 -6.69 15.26 3.15
CA ALA A 126 -7.85 15.97 2.64
C ALA A 126 -7.49 16.79 1.41
N GLY A 127 -8.46 17.00 0.52
CA GLY A 127 -8.28 17.81 -0.65
C GLY A 127 -8.38 17.05 -1.97
N ALA A 128 -8.29 17.79 -3.05
CA ALA A 128 -8.34 17.23 -4.39
C ALA A 128 -6.99 16.63 -4.79
N ALA A 129 -7.02 15.59 -5.60
CA ALA A 129 -5.82 15.04 -6.19
C ALA A 129 -5.18 16.03 -7.16
N LEU A 130 -3.85 15.97 -7.29
CA LEU A 130 -3.10 16.72 -8.30
C LEU A 130 -3.43 16.22 -9.71
N VAL A 131 -3.58 14.90 -9.79
CA VAL A 131 -3.97 14.19 -11.03
C VAL A 131 -4.75 12.94 -10.68
#